data_c48e2509f658c99621d34df56c7d3934
#
_entry.id   c48e2509f658c99621d34df56c7d3934
#
_cell.length_a   1.000
_cell.length_b   1.000
_cell.length_c   1.000
_cell.angle_alpha   90.00
_cell.angle_beta   90.00
_cell.angle_gamma   90.00
#
_symmetry.space_group_name_H-M   'P 1'
#
loop_
_entity.id
_entity.type
_entity.pdbx_description
1 polymer ?
#
loop_
_entity_poly.entity_id
_entity_poly.type
_entity_poly.pdbx_seq_one_letter_code
_entity_poly.pdbx_strand_id
1 'polypeptide(L)'
;REKQNQMKEAFKSWIFKDQERRQKYVDYYNETFNNIRLREYDGSHLTFPGMNPEIRLRDHQKNAISRILLGGNTLLAHCVGAGKTFTMMSACMEQRRLGLANKNVIVVPKSIVGQTAGEFMRLYPSANILVATERDFEKSRRKQFVSRIATGDYDCIIMSHSQFEKIPISKERKERMLQDQIQEISFAIEEIKSENGEQWTIKQMEAQKKKLDEQLKGLTEESRKDDLITFE
;
A
#
# COMPACT_ATOMS: atom_id res chain seq x y z
N ARG A 1 -28.69 -34.22 -9.86
CA ARG A 1 -27.62 -33.51 -10.64
C ARG A 1 -27.97 -33.42 -12.13
N GLU A 2 -28.42 -34.51 -12.76
CA GLU A 2 -28.77 -34.54 -14.21
C GLU A 2 -29.93 -33.60 -14.54
N LYS A 3 -31.01 -33.63 -13.76
CA LYS A 3 -32.15 -32.69 -13.92
C LYS A 3 -31.74 -31.22 -13.72
N GLN A 4 -30.83 -30.94 -12.81
CA GLN A 4 -30.29 -29.57 -12.59
C GLN A 4 -29.51 -29.09 -13.81
N ASN A 5 -28.69 -29.95 -14.42
CA ASN A 5 -27.96 -29.61 -15.63
C ASN A 5 -28.87 -29.38 -16.82
N GLN A 6 -29.90 -30.24 -16.98
CA GLN A 6 -30.93 -30.06 -18.02
C GLN A 6 -31.69 -28.74 -17.86
N MET A 7 -32.04 -28.36 -16.60
CA MET A 7 -32.67 -27.07 -16.32
C MET A 7 -31.74 -25.89 -16.65
N LYS A 8 -30.45 -25.97 -16.30
CA LYS A 8 -29.48 -24.93 -16.66
C LYS A 8 -29.32 -24.74 -18.17
N GLU A 9 -29.23 -25.83 -18.91
CA GLU A 9 -29.11 -25.77 -20.37
C GLU A 9 -30.42 -25.28 -21.05
N ALA A 10 -31.56 -25.70 -20.53
CA ALA A 10 -32.85 -25.18 -20.99
C ALA A 10 -33.01 -23.69 -20.72
N PHE A 11 -32.55 -23.23 -19.54
CA PHE A 11 -32.57 -21.81 -19.15
C PHE A 11 -31.63 -20.95 -20.02
N LYS A 12 -30.40 -21.42 -20.25
CA LYS A 12 -29.49 -20.76 -21.18
C LYS A 12 -30.08 -20.59 -22.58
N SER A 13 -30.61 -21.68 -23.12
CA SER A 13 -31.26 -21.66 -24.44
C SER A 13 -32.47 -20.72 -24.48
N TRP A 14 -33.27 -20.68 -23.41
CA TRP A 14 -34.45 -19.83 -23.31
C TRP A 14 -34.07 -18.33 -23.24
N ILE A 15 -33.02 -17.97 -22.48
CA ILE A 15 -32.57 -16.57 -22.36
C ILE A 15 -32.14 -16.01 -23.71
N PHE A 16 -31.41 -16.80 -24.50
CA PHE A 16 -30.83 -16.34 -25.77
C PHE A 16 -31.74 -16.49 -27.00
N LYS A 17 -32.88 -17.18 -26.90
CA LYS A 17 -33.83 -17.32 -28.00
C LYS A 17 -34.54 -16.04 -28.39
N ASP A 18 -34.85 -15.19 -27.44
CA ASP A 18 -35.57 -13.95 -27.64
C ASP A 18 -34.59 -12.79 -27.67
N GLN A 19 -34.64 -11.98 -28.73
CA GLN A 19 -33.69 -10.90 -28.97
C GLN A 19 -33.83 -9.74 -27.95
N GLU A 20 -35.07 -9.37 -27.59
CA GLU A 20 -35.31 -8.27 -26.63
C GLU A 20 -34.85 -8.66 -25.23
N ARG A 21 -35.16 -9.90 -24.81
CA ARG A 21 -34.76 -10.46 -23.55
C ARG A 21 -33.23 -10.56 -23.44
N ARG A 22 -32.61 -11.07 -24.50
CA ARG A 22 -31.13 -11.12 -24.59
C ARG A 22 -30.53 -9.75 -24.43
N GLN A 23 -31.00 -8.77 -25.19
CA GLN A 23 -30.46 -7.40 -25.13
C GLN A 23 -30.64 -6.81 -23.76
N LYS A 24 -31.82 -6.92 -23.16
CA LYS A 24 -32.10 -6.43 -21.81
C LYS A 24 -31.13 -6.99 -20.76
N TYR A 25 -30.85 -8.30 -20.78
CA TYR A 25 -29.94 -8.90 -19.80
C TYR A 25 -28.46 -8.61 -20.11
N VAL A 26 -28.08 -8.49 -21.36
CA VAL A 26 -26.73 -8.08 -21.77
C VAL A 26 -26.47 -6.65 -21.32
N ASP A 27 -27.41 -5.73 -21.55
CA ASP A 27 -27.28 -4.35 -21.13
C ASP A 27 -27.20 -4.24 -19.60
N TYR A 28 -28.10 -4.91 -18.88
CA TYR A 28 -28.07 -4.98 -17.41
C TYR A 28 -26.74 -5.53 -16.89
N TYR A 29 -26.24 -6.62 -17.47
CA TYR A 29 -24.97 -7.22 -17.10
C TYR A 29 -23.80 -6.28 -17.37
N ASN A 30 -23.80 -5.63 -18.52
CA ASN A 30 -22.74 -4.68 -18.89
C ASN A 30 -22.77 -3.43 -18.00
N GLU A 31 -23.93 -2.88 -17.71
CA GLU A 31 -24.09 -1.74 -16.80
C GLU A 31 -23.71 -2.06 -15.38
N THR A 32 -23.98 -3.28 -14.89
CA THR A 32 -23.74 -3.67 -13.51
C THR A 32 -22.32 -4.22 -13.27
N PHE A 33 -21.80 -5.03 -14.19
CA PHE A 33 -20.57 -5.80 -13.99
C PHE A 33 -19.43 -5.44 -14.95
N ASN A 34 -19.71 -4.86 -16.11
CA ASN A 34 -18.72 -4.51 -17.13
C ASN A 34 -18.53 -2.99 -17.33
N ASN A 35 -19.12 -2.16 -16.48
CA ASN A 35 -19.02 -0.70 -16.57
C ASN A 35 -17.67 -0.17 -16.01
N ILE A 36 -16.90 -1.01 -15.32
CA ILE A 36 -15.60 -0.65 -14.76
C ILE A 36 -14.50 -1.14 -15.70
N ARG A 37 -13.84 -0.21 -16.39
CA ARG A 37 -12.62 -0.50 -17.14
C ARG A 37 -11.41 -0.24 -16.26
N LEU A 38 -10.61 -1.28 -16.01
CA LEU A 38 -9.36 -1.14 -15.27
C LEU A 38 -8.41 -0.21 -16.04
N ARG A 39 -7.82 0.74 -15.33
CA ARG A 39 -6.82 1.63 -15.91
C ARG A 39 -5.55 0.86 -16.22
N GLU A 40 -5.11 0.93 -17.45
CA GLU A 40 -3.80 0.42 -17.89
C GLU A 40 -2.75 1.51 -17.74
N TYR A 41 -1.55 1.12 -17.35
CA TYR A 41 -0.42 2.02 -17.17
C TYR A 41 0.69 1.62 -18.13
N ASP A 42 1.09 2.54 -18.98
CA ASP A 42 2.24 2.38 -19.87
C ASP A 42 3.44 3.15 -19.33
N GLY A 43 4.53 2.43 -19.08
CA GLY A 43 5.80 2.97 -18.60
C GLY A 43 6.88 3.06 -19.69
N SER A 44 6.54 2.88 -20.96
CA SER A 44 7.50 2.90 -22.08
C SER A 44 8.26 4.21 -22.19
N HIS A 45 7.63 5.33 -21.79
CA HIS A 45 8.20 6.68 -21.79
C HIS A 45 9.23 6.95 -20.69
N LEU A 46 9.35 6.05 -19.68
CA LEU A 46 10.27 6.24 -18.55
C LEU A 46 11.72 5.92 -18.95
N THR A 47 12.65 6.81 -18.60
CA THR A 47 14.05 6.76 -19.04
C THR A 47 15.05 6.42 -17.93
N PHE A 48 14.68 6.52 -16.65
CA PHE A 48 15.49 6.17 -15.46
C PHE A 48 16.91 6.77 -15.45
N PRO A 49 17.07 8.11 -15.41
CA PRO A 49 18.38 8.75 -15.36
C PRO A 49 19.20 8.31 -14.13
N GLY A 50 20.49 8.09 -14.30
CA GLY A 50 21.39 7.64 -13.23
C GLY A 50 21.38 6.15 -12.94
N MET A 51 20.51 5.38 -13.59
CA MET A 51 20.53 3.93 -13.51
C MET A 51 21.74 3.37 -14.28
N ASN A 52 22.27 2.25 -13.78
CA ASN A 52 23.36 1.51 -14.42
C ASN A 52 22.97 1.13 -15.87
N PRO A 53 23.72 1.57 -16.90
CA PRO A 53 23.38 1.34 -18.31
C PRO A 53 23.41 -0.14 -18.73
N GLU A 54 24.10 -1.00 -17.98
CA GLU A 54 24.11 -2.44 -18.23
C GLU A 54 22.81 -3.14 -17.82
N ILE A 55 21.99 -2.48 -16.97
CA ILE A 55 20.75 -3.05 -16.46
C ILE A 55 19.57 -2.43 -17.24
N ARG A 56 18.73 -3.31 -17.77
CA ARG A 56 17.50 -2.89 -18.47
C ARG A 56 16.27 -3.42 -17.73
N LEU A 57 15.37 -2.52 -17.39
CA LEU A 57 14.07 -2.89 -16.83
C LEU A 57 13.18 -3.47 -17.93
N ARG A 58 12.44 -4.52 -17.57
CA ARG A 58 11.44 -5.15 -18.46
C ARG A 58 10.18 -4.29 -18.52
N ASP A 59 9.36 -4.46 -19.55
CA ASP A 59 8.16 -3.64 -19.76
C ASP A 59 7.17 -3.72 -18.59
N HIS A 60 6.94 -4.92 -18.02
CA HIS A 60 6.09 -5.05 -16.84
C HIS A 60 6.61 -4.29 -15.61
N GLN A 61 7.94 -4.13 -15.46
CA GLN A 61 8.54 -3.34 -14.39
C GLN A 61 8.31 -1.84 -14.64
N LYS A 62 8.50 -1.38 -15.88
CA LYS A 62 8.23 0.02 -16.25
C LYS A 62 6.76 0.37 -16.09
N ASN A 63 5.86 -0.51 -16.50
CA ASN A 63 4.41 -0.33 -16.33
C ASN A 63 4.01 -0.28 -14.85
N ALA A 64 4.64 -1.12 -14.01
CA ALA A 64 4.43 -1.09 -12.57
C ALA A 64 4.95 0.21 -11.93
N ILE A 65 6.09 0.73 -12.39
CA ILE A 65 6.62 2.04 -11.94
C ILE A 65 5.67 3.16 -12.36
N SER A 66 5.21 3.18 -13.61
CA SER A 66 4.21 4.15 -14.08
C SER A 66 2.95 4.12 -13.21
N ARG A 67 2.47 2.93 -12.83
CA ARG A 67 1.34 2.77 -11.89
C ARG A 67 1.64 3.38 -10.52
N ILE A 68 2.84 3.16 -9.96
CA ILE A 68 3.24 3.73 -8.66
C ILE A 68 3.27 5.27 -8.73
N LEU A 69 3.78 5.83 -9.82
CA LEU A 69 3.89 7.28 -10.00
C LEU A 69 2.53 7.96 -10.16
N LEU A 70 1.59 7.32 -10.85
CA LEU A 70 0.31 7.91 -11.24
C LEU A 70 -0.88 7.43 -10.39
N GLY A 71 -0.78 6.25 -9.79
CA GLY A 71 -1.89 5.57 -9.12
C GLY A 71 -1.85 5.61 -7.59
N GLY A 72 -0.77 6.09 -6.98
CA GLY A 72 -0.61 6.09 -5.52
C GLY A 72 -0.33 4.70 -4.94
N ASN A 73 -1.02 4.29 -3.88
CA ASN A 73 -0.79 3.00 -3.22
C ASN A 73 -0.92 1.83 -4.19
N THR A 74 0.13 1.01 -4.28
CA THR A 74 0.23 -0.05 -5.28
C THR A 74 0.70 -1.36 -4.66
N LEU A 75 0.00 -2.45 -4.93
CA LEU A 75 0.41 -3.81 -4.62
C LEU A 75 1.14 -4.43 -5.83
N LEU A 76 2.41 -4.77 -5.65
CA LEU A 76 3.22 -5.48 -6.66
C LEU A 76 3.05 -7.00 -6.50
N ALA A 77 1.94 -7.55 -6.98
CA ALA A 77 1.62 -8.99 -6.91
C ALA A 77 2.32 -9.83 -8.01
N HIS A 78 3.50 -9.43 -8.43
CA HIS A 78 4.29 -10.18 -9.42
C HIS A 78 4.84 -11.48 -8.83
N CYS A 79 5.04 -12.49 -9.67
CA CYS A 79 5.65 -13.77 -9.26
C CYS A 79 7.09 -13.57 -8.72
N VAL A 80 7.61 -14.59 -8.05
CA VAL A 80 9.00 -14.61 -7.57
C VAL A 80 9.93 -14.55 -8.79
N GLY A 81 11.02 -13.77 -8.71
CA GLY A 81 11.96 -13.58 -9.82
C GLY A 81 11.56 -12.54 -10.87
N ALA A 82 10.39 -11.92 -10.77
CA ALA A 82 9.95 -10.86 -11.69
C ALA A 82 10.69 -9.51 -11.53
N GLY A 83 11.63 -9.41 -10.57
CA GLY A 83 12.42 -8.19 -10.35
C GLY A 83 11.70 -7.10 -9.55
N LYS A 84 10.82 -7.47 -8.60
CA LYS A 84 10.09 -6.51 -7.74
C LYS A 84 11.02 -5.52 -7.02
N THR A 85 12.18 -5.99 -6.56
CA THR A 85 13.16 -5.15 -5.86
C THR A 85 13.64 -4.00 -6.75
N PHE A 86 14.01 -4.28 -7.99
CA PHE A 86 14.41 -3.24 -8.94
C PHE A 86 13.26 -2.31 -9.30
N THR A 87 12.04 -2.83 -9.39
CA THR A 87 10.83 -2.00 -9.60
C THR A 87 10.65 -0.99 -8.47
N MET A 88 10.75 -1.44 -7.21
CA MET A 88 10.62 -0.56 -6.04
C MET A 88 11.73 0.50 -5.98
N MET A 89 12.99 0.09 -6.20
CA MET A 89 14.14 1.00 -6.21
C MET A 89 14.02 2.07 -7.29
N SER A 90 13.67 1.65 -8.51
CA SER A 90 13.50 2.58 -9.62
C SER A 90 12.30 3.51 -9.41
N ALA A 91 11.21 3.02 -8.80
CA ALA A 91 10.09 3.87 -8.43
C ALA A 91 10.48 4.93 -7.39
N CYS A 92 11.28 4.57 -6.38
CA CYS A 92 11.80 5.52 -5.39
C CYS A 92 12.64 6.63 -6.06
N MET A 93 13.55 6.25 -6.96
CA MET A 93 14.41 7.22 -7.66
C MET A 93 13.59 8.15 -8.57
N GLU A 94 12.61 7.60 -9.30
CA GLU A 94 11.72 8.41 -10.14
C GLU A 94 10.80 9.33 -9.33
N GLN A 95 10.24 8.88 -8.21
CA GLN A 95 9.44 9.73 -7.32
C GLN A 95 10.28 10.91 -6.80
N ARG A 96 11.52 10.65 -6.43
CA ARG A 96 12.45 11.71 -5.99
C ARG A 96 12.79 12.66 -7.14
N ARG A 97 13.16 12.14 -8.29
CA ARG A 97 13.50 12.93 -9.48
C ARG A 97 12.36 13.86 -9.91
N LEU A 98 11.12 13.36 -9.81
CA LEU A 98 9.91 14.11 -10.17
C LEU A 98 9.43 15.04 -9.04
N GLY A 99 10.08 15.05 -7.88
CA GLY A 99 9.66 15.85 -6.73
C GLY A 99 8.38 15.36 -6.05
N LEU A 100 7.95 14.13 -6.33
CA LEU A 100 6.76 13.52 -5.71
C LEU A 100 7.02 13.06 -4.28
N ALA A 101 8.27 12.72 -3.96
CA ALA A 101 8.69 12.33 -2.63
C ALA A 101 10.09 12.88 -2.32
N ASN A 102 10.25 13.46 -1.13
CA ASN A 102 11.54 13.97 -0.66
C ASN A 102 12.32 12.94 0.18
N LYS A 103 11.61 12.00 0.79
CA LYS A 103 12.17 10.96 1.66
C LYS A 103 11.57 9.61 1.29
N ASN A 104 12.29 8.81 0.52
CA ASN A 104 11.87 7.45 0.19
C ASN A 104 12.40 6.49 1.25
N VAL A 105 11.56 5.59 1.73
CA VAL A 105 11.93 4.56 2.71
C VAL A 105 11.58 3.18 2.16
N ILE A 106 12.57 2.29 2.11
CA ILE A 106 12.37 0.87 1.78
C ILE A 106 12.45 0.07 3.07
N VAL A 107 11.36 -0.58 3.43
CA VAL A 107 11.25 -1.42 4.62
C VAL A 107 11.26 -2.89 4.20
N VAL A 108 12.23 -3.65 4.70
CA VAL A 108 12.44 -5.04 4.32
C VAL A 108 12.69 -5.92 5.56
N PRO A 109 12.59 -7.25 5.44
CA PRO A 109 13.03 -8.15 6.50
C PRO A 109 14.51 -7.91 6.86
N LYS A 110 14.84 -8.02 8.15
CA LYS A 110 16.20 -7.74 8.68
C LYS A 110 17.30 -8.48 7.92
N SER A 111 17.07 -9.73 7.56
CA SER A 111 18.04 -10.59 6.88
C SER A 111 18.48 -10.10 5.49
N ILE A 112 17.65 -9.31 4.82
CA ILE A 112 17.91 -8.85 3.45
C ILE A 112 18.23 -7.35 3.35
N VAL A 113 18.32 -6.62 4.46
CA VAL A 113 18.67 -5.17 4.47
C VAL A 113 20.00 -4.92 3.73
N GLY A 114 21.05 -5.68 4.07
CA GLY A 114 22.36 -5.54 3.42
C GLY A 114 22.33 -5.90 1.94
N GLN A 115 21.63 -6.97 1.57
CA GLN A 115 21.44 -7.36 0.18
C GLN A 115 20.71 -6.26 -0.60
N THR A 116 19.63 -5.74 -0.05
CA THR A 116 18.85 -4.65 -0.68
C THR A 116 19.70 -3.41 -0.90
N ALA A 117 20.54 -3.05 0.06
CA ALA A 117 21.47 -1.93 -0.10
C ALA A 117 22.50 -2.18 -1.24
N GLY A 118 23.07 -3.39 -1.30
CA GLY A 118 23.99 -3.76 -2.38
C GLY A 118 23.32 -3.76 -3.76
N GLU A 119 22.11 -4.27 -3.88
CA GLU A 119 21.32 -4.25 -5.11
C GLU A 119 20.95 -2.80 -5.52
N PHE A 120 20.65 -1.93 -4.54
CA PHE A 120 20.39 -0.52 -4.81
C PHE A 120 21.61 0.18 -5.42
N MET A 121 22.80 0.01 -4.82
CA MET A 121 24.04 0.58 -5.32
C MET A 121 24.47 -0.01 -6.67
N ARG A 122 24.13 -1.28 -6.93
CA ARG A 122 24.34 -1.89 -8.24
C ARG A 122 23.44 -1.26 -9.31
N LEU A 123 22.17 -0.98 -8.96
CA LEU A 123 21.19 -0.41 -9.87
C LEU A 123 21.42 1.10 -10.10
N TYR A 124 21.73 1.83 -9.03
CA TYR A 124 22.04 3.27 -9.03
C TYR A 124 23.35 3.57 -8.33
N PRO A 125 24.50 3.44 -9.01
CA PRO A 125 25.82 3.56 -8.38
C PRO A 125 26.10 4.92 -7.73
N SER A 126 25.45 5.98 -8.19
CA SER A 126 25.62 7.34 -7.66
C SER A 126 24.59 7.74 -6.61
N ALA A 127 23.70 6.82 -6.21
CA ALA A 127 22.66 7.13 -5.25
C ALA A 127 23.22 7.33 -3.83
N ASN A 128 22.72 8.34 -3.14
CA ASN A 128 23.02 8.59 -1.73
C ASN A 128 22.00 7.87 -0.84
N ILE A 129 22.33 6.65 -0.40
CA ILE A 129 21.44 5.86 0.45
C ILE A 129 21.86 5.84 1.91
N LEU A 130 20.89 5.82 2.82
CA LEU A 130 21.11 5.62 4.24
C LEU A 130 20.61 4.21 4.64
N VAL A 131 21.52 3.38 5.10
CA VAL A 131 21.19 2.02 5.57
C VAL A 131 21.17 2.00 7.09
N ALA A 132 20.03 1.62 7.67
CA ALA A 132 19.86 1.55 9.11
C ALA A 132 20.58 0.33 9.70
N THR A 133 21.39 0.54 10.70
CA THR A 133 22.06 -0.50 11.49
C THR A 133 21.32 -0.77 12.80
N GLU A 134 21.62 -1.87 13.48
CA GLU A 134 21.04 -2.16 14.80
C GLU A 134 21.41 -1.11 15.84
N ARG A 135 22.65 -0.62 15.78
CA ARG A 135 23.18 0.39 16.69
C ARG A 135 22.45 1.73 16.57
N ASP A 136 21.94 2.07 15.40
CA ASP A 136 21.22 3.32 15.17
C ASP A 136 19.87 3.35 15.93
N PHE A 137 19.30 2.17 16.23
CA PHE A 137 18.03 2.02 16.95
C PHE A 137 18.17 1.68 18.44
N GLU A 138 19.37 1.75 19.01
CA GLU A 138 19.58 1.78 20.46
C GLU A 138 18.93 3.03 21.06
N LYS A 139 18.44 2.96 22.31
CA LYS A 139 17.72 4.08 22.96
C LYS A 139 18.48 5.41 22.92
N SER A 140 19.79 5.35 23.09
CA SER A 140 20.67 6.54 23.10
C SER A 140 20.88 7.18 21.72
N ARG A 141 20.83 6.39 20.64
CA ARG A 141 21.18 6.83 19.29
C ARG A 141 19.97 7.05 18.38
N ARG A 142 18.81 6.49 18.73
CA ARG A 142 17.60 6.55 17.91
C ARG A 142 17.21 7.99 17.56
N LYS A 143 17.21 8.90 18.54
CA LYS A 143 16.88 10.31 18.31
C LYS A 143 17.82 10.94 17.28
N GLN A 144 19.12 10.67 17.39
CA GLN A 144 20.13 11.17 16.46
C GLN A 144 19.93 10.60 15.05
N PHE A 145 19.61 9.30 14.95
CA PHE A 145 19.36 8.64 13.65
C PHE A 145 18.11 9.21 12.98
N VAL A 146 17.00 9.37 13.71
CA VAL A 146 15.77 9.98 13.19
C VAL A 146 16.01 11.43 12.76
N SER A 147 16.76 12.23 13.56
CA SER A 147 17.16 13.57 13.15
C SER A 147 18.00 13.57 11.87
N ARG A 148 18.90 12.60 11.72
CA ARG A 148 19.70 12.42 10.49
C ARG A 148 18.81 12.08 9.28
N ILE A 149 17.78 11.27 9.45
CA ILE A 149 16.78 11.01 8.39
C ILE A 149 16.07 12.32 8.04
N ALA A 150 15.61 13.08 9.01
CA ALA A 150 14.83 14.30 8.81
C ALA A 150 15.63 15.38 8.07
N THR A 151 16.88 15.60 8.46
CA THR A 151 17.73 16.69 7.97
C THR A 151 18.64 16.31 6.79
N GLY A 152 18.97 15.01 6.65
CA GLY A 152 19.88 14.55 5.60
C GLY A 152 19.22 14.51 4.23
N ASP A 153 20.01 14.70 3.20
CA ASP A 153 19.57 14.62 1.79
C ASP A 153 19.91 13.24 1.22
N TYR A 154 19.01 12.26 1.46
CA TYR A 154 19.16 10.88 1.01
C TYR A 154 18.15 10.57 -0.08
N ASP A 155 18.59 9.84 -1.11
CA ASP A 155 17.71 9.35 -2.17
C ASP A 155 16.78 8.25 -1.66
N CYS A 156 17.30 7.41 -0.77
CA CYS A 156 16.53 6.35 -0.14
C CYS A 156 17.09 5.98 1.22
N ILE A 157 16.21 5.62 2.14
CA ILE A 157 16.54 5.07 3.45
C ILE A 157 16.12 3.60 3.45
N ILE A 158 17.02 2.69 3.84
CA ILE A 158 16.73 1.25 3.88
C ILE A 158 16.80 0.78 5.33
N MET A 159 15.71 0.19 5.82
CA MET A 159 15.63 -0.30 7.19
C MET A 159 14.79 -1.56 7.31
N SER A 160 14.88 -2.23 8.46
CA SER A 160 14.05 -3.40 8.75
C SER A 160 12.67 -3.01 9.30
N HIS A 161 11.69 -3.93 9.21
CA HIS A 161 10.36 -3.75 9.81
C HIS A 161 10.44 -3.39 11.30
N SER A 162 11.22 -4.14 12.08
CA SER A 162 11.38 -3.89 13.51
C SER A 162 12.08 -2.57 13.87
N GLN A 163 12.83 -2.00 12.95
CA GLN A 163 13.42 -0.65 13.08
C GLN A 163 12.39 0.41 12.73
N PHE A 164 11.65 0.21 11.65
CA PHE A 164 10.58 1.12 11.24
C PHE A 164 9.50 1.28 12.31
N GLU A 165 9.06 0.19 12.93
CA GLU A 165 8.10 0.20 14.04
C GLU A 165 8.57 1.01 15.27
N LYS A 166 9.88 1.20 15.44
CA LYS A 166 10.43 2.01 16.53
C LYS A 166 10.42 3.51 16.27
N ILE A 167 10.10 3.95 15.06
CA ILE A 167 9.96 5.36 14.71
C ILE A 167 8.56 5.79 15.13
N PRO A 168 8.42 6.69 16.10
CA PRO A 168 7.10 7.11 16.56
C PRO A 168 6.38 7.92 15.49
N ILE A 169 5.08 7.71 15.37
CA ILE A 169 4.18 8.58 14.61
C ILE A 169 3.79 9.75 15.51
N SER A 170 3.58 10.96 14.94
CA SER A 170 3.10 12.09 15.72
C SER A 170 1.78 11.73 16.43
N LYS A 171 1.60 12.30 17.60
CA LYS A 171 0.44 12.01 18.43
C LYS A 171 -0.85 12.44 17.74
N GLU A 172 -0.84 13.62 17.15
CA GLU A 172 -1.95 14.21 16.41
C GLU A 172 -2.35 13.32 15.22
N ARG A 173 -1.36 12.78 14.52
CA ARG A 173 -1.61 11.86 13.39
C ARG A 173 -2.20 10.53 13.85
N LYS A 174 -1.69 10.01 14.98
CA LYS A 174 -2.22 8.77 15.57
C LYS A 174 -3.65 8.94 16.07
N GLU A 175 -3.95 10.07 16.72
CA GLU A 175 -5.29 10.44 17.14
C GLU A 175 -6.25 10.54 15.94
N ARG A 176 -5.84 11.24 14.88
CA ARG A 176 -6.61 11.34 13.64
C ARG A 176 -6.90 9.98 13.02
N MET A 177 -5.88 9.14 12.87
CA MET A 177 -6.05 7.78 12.33
C MET A 177 -7.04 6.95 13.14
N LEU A 178 -6.99 7.03 14.48
CA LEU A 178 -7.94 6.32 15.34
C LEU A 178 -9.35 6.89 15.22
N GLN A 179 -9.51 8.21 15.11
CA GLN A 179 -10.80 8.85 14.89
C GLN A 179 -11.40 8.43 13.54
N ASP A 180 -10.61 8.44 12.47
CA ASP A 180 -11.06 8.00 11.14
C ASP A 180 -11.54 6.54 11.17
N GLN A 181 -10.77 5.64 11.80
CA GLN A 181 -11.17 4.23 11.94
C GLN A 181 -12.45 4.05 12.78
N ILE A 182 -12.61 4.81 13.87
CA ILE A 182 -13.83 4.78 14.69
C ILE A 182 -15.03 5.24 13.87
N GLN A 183 -14.83 6.26 13.03
CA GLN A 183 -15.86 6.80 12.17
C GLN A 183 -16.28 5.81 11.08
N GLU A 184 -15.31 5.18 10.39
CA GLU A 184 -15.58 4.13 9.40
C GLU A 184 -16.35 2.94 10.00
N ILE A 185 -15.94 2.44 11.18
CA ILE A 185 -16.63 1.35 11.87
C ILE A 185 -18.05 1.80 12.28
N SER A 186 -18.23 3.05 12.70
CA SER A 186 -19.53 3.57 13.07
C SER A 186 -20.48 3.61 11.88
N PHE A 187 -20.03 4.09 10.72
CA PHE A 187 -20.81 4.07 9.48
C PHE A 187 -21.18 2.64 9.07
N ALA A 188 -20.21 1.72 9.10
CA ALA A 188 -20.47 0.32 8.75
C ALA A 188 -21.49 -0.35 9.71
N ILE A 189 -21.47 -0.01 11.01
CA ILE A 189 -22.47 -0.50 11.98
C ILE A 189 -23.87 0.05 11.65
N GLU A 190 -23.98 1.33 11.28
CA GLU A 190 -25.25 1.96 10.91
C GLU A 190 -25.82 1.35 9.61
N GLU A 191 -24.99 1.12 8.63
CA GLU A 191 -25.34 0.47 7.37
C GLU A 191 -25.88 -0.95 7.60
N ILE A 192 -25.14 -1.78 8.33
CA ILE A 192 -25.57 -3.15 8.66
C ILE A 192 -26.86 -3.16 9.50
N LYS A 193 -27.05 -2.21 10.43
CA LYS A 193 -28.27 -2.08 11.20
C LYS A 193 -29.47 -1.69 10.32
N SER A 194 -29.27 -0.84 9.32
CA SER A 194 -30.32 -0.45 8.38
C SER A 194 -30.76 -1.57 7.46
N GLU A 195 -29.86 -2.49 7.13
CA GLU A 195 -30.09 -3.66 6.26
C GLU A 195 -30.58 -4.92 7.00
N ASN A 196 -30.90 -4.82 8.30
CA ASN A 196 -31.22 -5.97 9.17
C ASN A 196 -30.15 -7.08 9.16
N GLY A 197 -28.88 -6.69 9.08
CA GLY A 197 -27.75 -7.62 9.04
C GLY A 197 -27.55 -8.42 10.36
N GLU A 198 -26.65 -9.39 10.31
CA GLU A 198 -26.40 -10.32 11.41
C GLU A 198 -25.94 -9.61 12.69
N GLN A 199 -26.70 -9.79 13.79
CA GLN A 199 -26.39 -9.20 15.10
C GLN A 199 -25.00 -9.58 15.64
N TRP A 200 -24.47 -10.73 15.24
CA TRP A 200 -23.13 -11.17 15.63
C TRP A 200 -22.03 -10.28 15.04
N THR A 201 -22.15 -9.91 13.78
CA THR A 201 -21.24 -9.01 13.08
C THR A 201 -21.24 -7.61 13.73
N ILE A 202 -22.43 -7.11 14.08
CA ILE A 202 -22.60 -5.82 14.77
C ILE A 202 -21.88 -5.83 16.12
N LYS A 203 -22.06 -6.89 16.95
CA LYS A 203 -21.37 -7.02 18.24
C LYS A 203 -19.85 -7.07 18.12
N GLN A 204 -19.32 -7.74 17.10
CA GLN A 204 -17.88 -7.74 16.84
C GLN A 204 -17.35 -6.33 16.50
N MET A 205 -18.05 -5.61 15.64
CA MET A 205 -17.67 -4.25 15.25
C MET A 205 -17.79 -3.27 16.43
N GLU A 206 -18.82 -3.39 17.26
CA GLU A 206 -18.96 -2.59 18.49
C GLU A 206 -17.83 -2.88 19.49
N ALA A 207 -17.40 -4.13 19.63
CA ALA A 207 -16.27 -4.50 20.48
C ALA A 207 -14.94 -3.95 19.92
N GLN A 208 -14.78 -3.94 18.61
CA GLN A 208 -13.62 -3.36 17.93
C GLN A 208 -13.58 -1.84 18.08
N LYS A 209 -14.71 -1.16 17.89
CA LYS A 209 -14.86 0.27 18.13
C LYS A 209 -14.48 0.64 19.56
N LYS A 210 -14.98 -0.10 20.55
CA LYS A 210 -14.66 0.13 21.97
C LYS A 210 -13.16 0.04 22.25
N LYS A 211 -12.46 -0.93 21.67
CA LYS A 211 -10.98 -1.03 21.79
C LYS A 211 -10.26 0.19 21.21
N LEU A 212 -10.71 0.71 20.07
CA LEU A 212 -10.14 1.90 19.46
C LEU A 212 -10.40 3.15 20.30
N ASP A 213 -11.60 3.28 20.86
CA ASP A 213 -11.95 4.36 21.79
C ASP A 213 -11.08 4.34 23.07
N GLU A 214 -10.82 3.15 23.63
CA GLU A 214 -9.91 2.99 24.77
C GLU A 214 -8.47 3.37 24.42
N GLN A 215 -8.00 3.00 23.22
CA GLN A 215 -6.67 3.41 22.73
C GLN A 215 -6.58 4.93 22.54
N LEU A 216 -7.62 5.56 21.99
CA LEU A 216 -7.67 7.01 21.82
C LEU A 216 -7.63 7.74 23.18
N LYS A 217 -8.38 7.28 24.16
CA LYS A 217 -8.35 7.81 25.55
C LYS A 217 -6.96 7.67 26.17
N GLY A 218 -6.32 6.49 26.02
CA GLY A 218 -4.97 6.24 26.54
C GLY A 218 -3.93 7.19 25.95
N LEU A 219 -4.02 7.52 24.65
CA LEU A 219 -3.11 8.48 24.00
C LEU A 219 -3.29 9.89 24.55
N THR A 220 -4.51 10.29 24.92
CA THR A 220 -4.79 11.60 25.47
C THR A 220 -4.21 11.75 26.89
N GLU A 221 -4.11 10.66 27.65
CA GLU A 221 -3.54 10.64 29.01
C GLU A 221 -1.99 10.58 29.02
N GLU A 222 -1.34 9.94 28.02
CA GLU A 222 0.13 9.83 27.92
C GLU A 222 0.85 11.12 27.48
N SER A 223 0.16 12.23 27.43
CA SER A 223 0.51 13.51 26.81
C SER A 223 1.76 14.25 27.35
N ARG A 224 2.65 13.64 28.12
CA ARG A 224 3.70 14.41 28.82
C ARG A 224 5.13 13.89 28.71
N LYS A 225 5.46 12.89 27.89
CA LYS A 225 6.78 12.24 28.06
C LYS A 225 7.76 12.23 26.90
N ASP A 226 7.45 12.52 25.66
CA ASP A 226 8.49 12.43 24.62
C ASP A 226 8.34 13.50 23.52
N ASP A 227 9.16 14.55 23.60
CA ASP A 227 9.55 15.42 22.48
C ASP A 227 10.43 14.63 21.48
N LEU A 228 9.89 13.59 20.86
CA LEU A 228 10.57 12.84 19.83
C LEU A 228 10.20 13.41 18.46
N ILE A 229 11.20 13.61 17.61
CA ILE A 229 10.97 13.89 16.19
C ILE A 229 10.16 12.73 15.62
N THR A 230 8.97 13.02 15.13
CA THR A 230 8.01 12.06 14.60
C THR A 230 8.11 11.95 13.08
N PHE A 231 7.57 10.89 12.53
CA PHE A 231 7.49 10.68 11.08
C PHE A 231 6.24 11.42 10.57
N GLU A 232 6.41 12.53 9.86
CA GLU A 232 5.36 13.28 9.16
C GLU A 232 5.57 13.22 7.65
#